data_99b9ee09e7afbadc568984fbcfc4cb18
#
_entry.id   99b9ee09e7afbadc568984fbcfc4cb18
#
_cell.length_a   1.000
_cell.length_b   1.000
_cell.length_c   1.000
_cell.angle_alpha   90.00
_cell.angle_beta   90.00
_cell.angle_gamma   90.00
#
_symmetry.space_group_name_H-M   'P 1'
#
loop_
_entity.id
_entity.type
_entity.pdbx_description
1 polymer ?
#
loop_
_entity_poly.entity_id
_entity_poly.type
_entity_poly.pdbx_seq_one_letter_code
_entity_poly.pdbx_strand_id
1 'polypeptide(L)'
;MTWFTHPNGPLFPGEKLEKLYSGPDIVRVPGTHNALAALLAKEAGFEALYLSGGALSSSLGLPDLGVMTMEELLLFVRVICRSSKLPLIVDGDTGYGEALNVMRLVQDLEEAGAAAVQIEDQILPKKCGHLSDKLLNTPEAMARKISAARKARKHLRIIARTDAAASEGFDSALERAKLYVDAGADIIFPEALTSK
;
A
#
# COMPACT_ATOMS: atom_id res chain seq x y z
N MET A 1 29.24 -11.59 -2.33
CA MET A 1 27.81 -11.17 -2.33
C MET A 1 27.01 -12.37 -2.80
N THR A 2 26.34 -13.08 -1.91
CA THR A 2 25.59 -14.30 -2.25
C THR A 2 24.19 -13.90 -2.68
N TRP A 3 23.90 -14.02 -3.95
CA TRP A 3 22.62 -13.68 -4.59
C TRP A 3 21.41 -14.47 -4.03
N PHE A 4 21.67 -15.58 -3.33
CA PHE A 4 20.67 -16.54 -2.88
C PHE A 4 20.51 -16.64 -1.36
N THR A 5 21.18 -15.80 -0.58
CA THR A 5 20.89 -15.74 0.85
C THR A 5 19.66 -14.87 1.05
N HIS A 6 18.54 -15.50 1.43
CA HIS A 6 17.47 -14.78 2.11
C HIS A 6 18.10 -14.02 3.29
N PRO A 7 17.81 -12.73 3.46
CA PRO A 7 18.28 -12.06 4.64
C PRO A 7 17.62 -12.75 5.84
N ASN A 8 18.37 -13.61 6.51
CA ASN A 8 18.01 -14.11 7.82
C ASN A 8 18.12 -12.93 8.81
N GLY A 9 17.24 -11.97 8.65
CA GLY A 9 17.00 -10.98 9.69
C GLY A 9 15.97 -11.57 10.67
N PRO A 10 16.04 -11.22 11.96
CA PRO A 10 15.12 -11.74 12.97
C PRO A 10 13.66 -11.29 12.76
N LEU A 11 13.39 -10.40 11.79
CA LEU A 11 12.07 -9.82 11.55
C LEU A 11 11.66 -9.90 10.08
N PHE A 12 10.39 -10.22 9.83
CA PHE A 12 9.76 -10.10 8.51
C PHE A 12 9.62 -8.63 8.07
N PRO A 13 9.48 -8.35 6.75
CA PRO A 13 9.36 -6.97 6.25
C PRO A 13 8.26 -6.15 6.94
N GLY A 14 7.07 -6.71 7.16
CA GLY A 14 5.97 -6.04 7.85
C GLY A 14 6.29 -5.73 9.31
N GLU A 15 6.99 -6.61 10.01
CA GLU A 15 7.42 -6.38 11.40
C GLU A 15 8.50 -5.30 11.48
N LYS A 16 9.40 -5.22 10.48
CA LYS A 16 10.37 -4.13 10.39
C LYS A 16 9.68 -2.78 10.22
N LEU A 17 8.67 -2.72 9.34
CA LEU A 17 7.88 -1.51 9.14
C LEU A 17 7.15 -1.10 10.43
N GLU A 18 6.50 -2.06 11.10
CA GLU A 18 5.80 -1.81 12.37
C GLU A 18 6.74 -1.22 13.43
N LYS A 19 7.94 -1.75 13.53
CA LYS A 19 8.95 -1.24 14.47
C LYS A 19 9.31 0.23 14.21
N LEU A 20 9.34 0.63 12.93
CA LEU A 20 9.61 2.02 12.55
C LEU A 20 8.46 2.94 12.97
N TYR A 21 7.22 2.65 12.57
CA TYR A 21 6.10 3.56 12.87
C TYR A 21 5.60 3.49 14.32
N SER A 22 5.99 2.47 15.09
CA SER A 22 5.72 2.39 16.53
C SER A 22 6.71 3.19 17.37
N GLY A 23 7.75 3.74 16.75
CA GLY A 23 8.72 4.62 17.40
C GLY A 23 8.14 6.03 17.65
N PRO A 24 8.89 6.88 18.36
CA PRO A 24 8.46 8.25 18.69
C PRO A 24 8.56 9.22 17.49
N ASP A 25 9.33 8.87 16.47
CA ASP A 25 9.66 9.75 15.35
C ASP A 25 8.79 9.49 14.13
N ILE A 26 8.62 10.53 13.31
CA ILE A 26 7.92 10.40 12.02
C ILE A 26 8.79 9.61 11.05
N VAL A 27 8.25 8.52 10.50
CA VAL A 27 8.90 7.75 9.44
C VAL A 27 8.70 8.45 8.10
N ARG A 28 9.80 8.86 7.48
CA ARG A 28 9.78 9.44 6.13
C ARG A 28 9.89 8.34 5.09
N VAL A 29 8.90 8.25 4.20
CA VAL A 29 8.76 7.18 3.21
C VAL A 29 8.75 7.77 1.80
N PRO A 30 9.90 7.81 1.10
CA PRO A 30 9.97 8.37 -0.25
C PRO A 30 9.34 7.43 -1.28
N GLY A 31 8.75 8.03 -2.34
CA GLY A 31 8.25 7.29 -3.49
C GLY A 31 9.39 6.70 -4.31
N THR A 32 9.32 5.41 -4.62
CA THR A 32 10.31 4.68 -5.40
C THR A 32 9.62 3.77 -6.40
N HIS A 33 9.78 4.01 -7.69
CA HIS A 33 9.12 3.27 -8.76
C HIS A 33 10.05 2.28 -9.50
N ASN A 34 11.31 2.17 -9.09
CA ASN A 34 12.27 1.20 -9.63
C ASN A 34 13.42 0.93 -8.63
N ALA A 35 14.26 -0.05 -8.94
CA ALA A 35 15.39 -0.44 -8.09
C ALA A 35 16.43 0.66 -7.90
N LEU A 36 16.70 1.47 -8.93
CA LEU A 36 17.69 2.54 -8.83
C LEU A 36 17.22 3.61 -7.85
N ALA A 37 15.97 4.07 -7.96
CA ALA A 37 15.38 5.01 -7.02
C ALA A 37 15.39 4.46 -5.57
N ALA A 38 15.12 3.16 -5.40
CA ALA A 38 15.16 2.51 -4.10
C ALA A 38 16.57 2.45 -3.50
N LEU A 39 17.60 2.21 -4.32
CA LEU A 39 18.99 2.24 -3.87
C LEU A 39 19.45 3.64 -3.48
N LEU A 40 19.08 4.65 -4.27
CA LEU A 40 19.39 6.06 -3.97
C LEU A 40 18.69 6.52 -2.68
N ALA A 41 17.42 6.14 -2.47
CA ALA A 41 16.70 6.43 -1.25
C ALA A 41 17.37 5.79 -0.02
N LYS A 42 17.82 4.53 -0.16
CA LYS A 42 18.58 3.85 0.88
C LYS A 42 19.90 4.55 1.20
N GLU A 43 20.65 4.95 0.18
CA GLU A 43 21.92 5.70 0.36
C GLU A 43 21.70 7.05 1.02
N ALA A 44 20.57 7.70 0.74
CA ALA A 44 20.14 8.94 1.38
C ALA A 44 19.66 8.76 2.84
N GLY A 45 19.68 7.53 3.38
CA GLY A 45 19.36 7.23 4.78
C GLY A 45 17.88 7.02 5.08
N PHE A 46 17.03 6.79 4.07
CA PHE A 46 15.65 6.41 4.31
C PHE A 46 15.55 4.94 4.76
N GLU A 47 14.61 4.68 5.68
CA GLU A 47 14.45 3.37 6.32
C GLU A 47 13.24 2.58 5.81
N ALA A 48 12.33 3.22 5.07
CA ALA A 48 11.18 2.61 4.42
C ALA A 48 10.93 3.27 3.06
N LEU A 49 10.23 2.59 2.16
CA LEU A 49 9.95 3.01 0.78
C LEU A 49 8.47 2.87 0.46
N TYR A 50 8.00 3.67 -0.51
CA TYR A 50 6.64 3.59 -1.05
C TYR A 50 6.66 3.37 -2.56
N LEU A 51 5.95 2.37 -3.06
CA LEU A 51 5.69 2.16 -4.48
C LEU A 51 4.30 2.69 -4.82
N SER A 52 4.26 3.88 -5.41
CA SER A 52 3.02 4.52 -5.85
C SER A 52 2.50 3.88 -7.13
N GLY A 53 1.21 3.53 -7.17
CA GLY A 53 0.52 3.05 -8.37
C GLY A 53 0.53 4.07 -9.48
N GLY A 54 0.27 5.34 -9.17
CA GLY A 54 0.30 6.43 -10.16
C GLY A 54 1.69 6.67 -10.77
N ALA A 55 2.75 6.66 -9.94
CA ALA A 55 4.13 6.82 -10.45
C ALA A 55 4.54 5.60 -11.29
N LEU A 56 4.15 4.41 -10.90
CA LEU A 56 4.46 3.17 -11.63
C LEU A 56 3.70 3.14 -12.96
N SER A 57 2.38 3.41 -12.97
CA SER A 57 1.57 3.49 -14.19
C SER A 57 2.17 4.50 -15.18
N SER A 58 2.54 5.69 -14.70
CA SER A 58 3.19 6.72 -15.52
C SER A 58 4.51 6.25 -16.11
N SER A 59 5.31 5.51 -15.36
CA SER A 59 6.59 4.96 -15.85
C SER A 59 6.42 3.87 -16.91
N LEU A 60 5.25 3.23 -16.95
CA LEU A 60 4.86 2.24 -17.96
C LEU A 60 4.10 2.86 -19.14
N GLY A 61 3.85 4.19 -19.13
CA GLY A 61 3.06 4.88 -20.15
C GLY A 61 1.55 4.60 -20.05
N LEU A 62 1.08 4.15 -18.88
CA LEU A 62 -0.32 3.84 -18.61
C LEU A 62 -0.99 4.99 -17.84
N PRO A 63 -2.30 5.21 -18.04
CA PRO A 63 -3.05 6.12 -17.19
C PRO A 63 -3.26 5.50 -15.79
N ASP A 64 -3.31 6.36 -14.76
CA ASP A 64 -3.59 5.97 -13.39
C ASP A 64 -5.09 5.75 -13.13
N LEU A 65 -5.65 4.71 -13.73
CA LEU A 65 -7.07 4.35 -13.73
C LEU A 65 -7.33 2.90 -13.30
N GLY A 66 -6.35 2.24 -12.66
CA GLY A 66 -6.45 0.84 -12.25
C GLY A 66 -6.34 -0.14 -13.42
N VAL A 67 -5.61 0.23 -14.49
CA VAL A 67 -5.42 -0.62 -15.69
C VAL A 67 -4.16 -1.48 -15.63
N MET A 68 -3.24 -1.15 -14.72
CA MET A 68 -2.05 -1.94 -14.48
C MET A 68 -2.42 -3.32 -13.92
N THR A 69 -1.80 -4.37 -14.42
CA THR A 69 -2.03 -5.73 -13.93
C THR A 69 -1.28 -6.00 -12.62
N MET A 70 -1.78 -6.96 -11.84
CA MET A 70 -1.09 -7.39 -10.61
C MET A 70 0.31 -7.95 -10.91
N GLU A 71 0.50 -8.64 -12.03
CA GLU A 71 1.80 -9.17 -12.43
C GLU A 71 2.83 -8.06 -12.73
N GLU A 72 2.41 -7.00 -13.39
CA GLU A 72 3.25 -5.82 -13.60
C GLU A 72 3.67 -5.20 -12.27
N LEU A 73 2.73 -5.00 -11.33
CA LEU A 73 3.04 -4.52 -9.99
C LEU A 73 4.05 -5.41 -9.28
N LEU A 74 3.81 -6.72 -9.24
CA LEU A 74 4.65 -7.70 -8.53
C LEU A 74 6.07 -7.77 -9.08
N LEU A 75 6.26 -7.56 -10.39
CA LEU A 75 7.58 -7.47 -10.99
C LEU A 75 8.41 -6.37 -10.32
N PHE A 76 7.87 -5.17 -10.20
CA PHE A 76 8.57 -4.04 -9.57
C PHE A 76 8.76 -4.22 -8.07
N VAL A 77 7.76 -4.75 -7.37
CA VAL A 77 7.88 -5.09 -5.94
C VAL A 77 9.08 -6.02 -5.69
N ARG A 78 9.17 -7.13 -6.44
CA ARG A 78 10.30 -8.09 -6.32
C ARG A 78 11.65 -7.42 -6.55
N VAL A 79 11.75 -6.58 -7.59
CA VAL A 79 13.01 -5.92 -7.95
C VAL A 79 13.42 -4.90 -6.89
N ILE A 80 12.50 -4.07 -6.40
CA ILE A 80 12.74 -3.07 -5.37
C ILE A 80 13.12 -3.73 -4.04
N CYS A 81 12.34 -4.70 -3.58
CA CYS A 81 12.59 -5.40 -2.32
C CYS A 81 13.93 -6.14 -2.33
N ARG A 82 14.24 -6.83 -3.43
CA ARG A 82 15.51 -7.54 -3.57
C ARG A 82 16.72 -6.61 -3.54
N SER A 83 16.62 -5.43 -4.15
CA SER A 83 17.73 -4.48 -4.27
C SER A 83 17.96 -3.69 -2.98
N SER A 84 16.92 -3.09 -2.42
CA SER A 84 17.04 -2.19 -1.26
C SER A 84 17.15 -2.92 0.06
N LYS A 85 16.41 -4.03 0.24
CA LYS A 85 16.20 -4.74 1.51
C LYS A 85 15.49 -3.89 2.58
N LEU A 86 14.93 -2.74 2.19
CA LEU A 86 14.11 -1.89 3.05
C LEU A 86 12.65 -2.33 3.04
N PRO A 87 11.89 -2.09 4.11
CA PRO A 87 10.45 -2.24 4.10
C PRO A 87 9.82 -1.42 2.97
N LEU A 88 9.01 -2.09 2.12
CA LEU A 88 8.30 -1.46 1.02
C LEU A 88 6.80 -1.45 1.29
N ILE A 89 6.21 -0.27 1.28
CA ILE A 89 4.75 -0.07 1.24
C ILE A 89 4.36 -0.07 -0.23
N VAL A 90 3.34 -0.84 -0.59
CA VAL A 90 2.86 -0.99 -1.96
C VAL A 90 1.46 -0.43 -2.10
N ASP A 91 1.26 0.43 -3.09
CA ASP A 91 -0.06 0.87 -3.52
C ASP A 91 -0.74 -0.28 -4.27
N GLY A 92 -1.79 -0.83 -3.68
CA GLY A 92 -2.59 -1.93 -4.19
C GLY A 92 -3.88 -1.48 -4.86
N ASP A 93 -4.01 -0.19 -5.19
CA ASP A 93 -5.22 0.40 -5.76
C ASP A 93 -6.48 -0.04 -4.97
N THR A 94 -7.50 -0.55 -5.65
CA THR A 94 -8.75 -1.04 -5.01
C THR A 94 -8.68 -2.52 -4.57
N GLY A 95 -7.49 -3.15 -4.64
CA GLY A 95 -7.27 -4.55 -4.25
C GLY A 95 -7.38 -5.56 -5.39
N TYR A 96 -7.32 -5.11 -6.65
CA TYR A 96 -7.40 -5.95 -7.88
C TYR A 96 -8.66 -6.81 -7.98
N GLY A 97 -9.74 -6.39 -7.35
CA GLY A 97 -11.04 -7.06 -7.35
C GLY A 97 -11.71 -7.10 -5.98
N GLU A 98 -12.42 -8.17 -5.70
CA GLU A 98 -13.18 -8.34 -4.46
C GLU A 98 -12.35 -9.11 -3.39
N ALA A 99 -12.98 -9.50 -2.29
CA ALA A 99 -12.33 -10.06 -1.11
C ALA A 99 -11.34 -11.21 -1.42
N LEU A 100 -11.67 -12.13 -2.32
CA LEU A 100 -10.77 -13.23 -2.69
C LEU A 100 -9.57 -12.76 -3.51
N ASN A 101 -9.75 -11.74 -4.36
CA ASN A 101 -8.64 -11.14 -5.09
C ASN A 101 -7.68 -10.42 -4.13
N VAL A 102 -8.22 -9.71 -3.13
CA VAL A 102 -7.43 -9.07 -2.08
C VAL A 102 -6.63 -10.11 -1.28
N MET A 103 -7.21 -11.25 -0.93
CA MET A 103 -6.47 -12.34 -0.27
C MET A 103 -5.29 -12.81 -1.12
N ARG A 104 -5.49 -12.99 -2.43
CA ARG A 104 -4.45 -13.37 -3.37
C ARG A 104 -3.36 -12.30 -3.47
N LEU A 105 -3.74 -11.03 -3.62
CA LEU A 105 -2.82 -9.89 -3.65
C LEU A 105 -1.91 -9.87 -2.41
N VAL A 106 -2.49 -10.04 -1.23
CA VAL A 106 -1.74 -10.05 0.04
C VAL A 106 -0.68 -11.16 0.06
N GLN A 107 -1.06 -12.38 -0.34
CA GLN A 107 -0.13 -13.52 -0.39
C GLN A 107 1.00 -13.28 -1.39
N ASP A 108 0.69 -12.83 -2.60
CA ASP A 108 1.68 -12.58 -3.64
C ASP A 108 2.63 -11.42 -3.26
N LEU A 109 2.13 -10.38 -2.59
CA LEU A 109 2.95 -9.28 -2.08
C LEU A 109 3.89 -9.73 -0.96
N GLU A 110 3.43 -10.59 -0.04
CA GLU A 110 4.31 -11.17 0.99
C GLU A 110 5.43 -12.00 0.36
N GLU A 111 5.10 -12.85 -0.62
CA GLU A 111 6.09 -13.64 -1.35
C GLU A 111 7.07 -12.75 -2.15
N ALA A 112 6.61 -11.62 -2.67
CA ALA A 112 7.44 -10.63 -3.34
C ALA A 112 8.35 -9.83 -2.38
N GLY A 113 8.11 -9.91 -1.07
CA GLY A 113 8.90 -9.25 -0.03
C GLY A 113 8.39 -7.88 0.41
N ALA A 114 7.15 -7.53 0.11
CA ALA A 114 6.52 -6.30 0.57
C ALA A 114 6.35 -6.28 2.10
N ALA A 115 6.34 -5.08 2.69
CA ALA A 115 6.10 -4.85 4.11
C ALA A 115 4.65 -4.45 4.41
N ALA A 116 4.02 -3.73 3.51
CA ALA A 116 2.63 -3.32 3.63
C ALA A 116 1.96 -3.20 2.26
N VAL A 117 0.63 -3.29 2.27
CA VAL A 117 -0.22 -2.93 1.13
C VAL A 117 -1.19 -1.84 1.55
N GLN A 118 -1.32 -0.82 0.72
CA GLN A 118 -2.38 0.18 0.81
C GLN A 118 -3.50 -0.22 -0.14
N ILE A 119 -4.74 -0.23 0.35
CA ILE A 119 -5.94 -0.49 -0.44
C ILE A 119 -6.91 0.66 -0.22
N GLU A 120 -7.52 1.17 -1.29
CA GLU A 120 -8.43 2.30 -1.25
C GLU A 120 -9.89 1.91 -1.47
N ASP A 121 -10.81 2.74 -0.98
CA ASP A 121 -12.25 2.51 -1.05
C ASP A 121 -12.92 3.02 -2.34
N GLN A 122 -12.18 3.38 -3.38
CA GLN A 122 -12.74 3.75 -4.67
C GLN A 122 -13.36 2.55 -5.41
N ILE A 123 -14.30 2.87 -6.33
CA ILE A 123 -14.84 1.92 -7.33
C ILE A 123 -14.03 2.08 -8.62
N LEU A 124 -13.82 0.98 -9.34
CA LEU A 124 -13.17 1.03 -10.67
C LEU A 124 -14.12 1.63 -11.73
N PRO A 125 -13.61 2.43 -12.68
CA PRO A 125 -12.21 2.87 -12.79
C PRO A 125 -11.89 3.91 -11.70
N LYS A 126 -10.82 3.65 -10.95
CA LYS A 126 -10.36 4.58 -9.90
C LYS A 126 -9.73 5.82 -10.54
N LYS A 127 -9.59 6.88 -9.75
CA LYS A 127 -8.93 8.13 -10.17
C LYS A 127 -7.82 8.49 -9.18
N CYS A 128 -6.86 9.28 -9.64
CA CYS A 128 -5.87 9.87 -8.75
C CYS A 128 -6.56 10.62 -7.60
N GLY A 129 -6.04 10.49 -6.37
CA GLY A 129 -6.63 11.06 -5.16
C GLY A 129 -6.90 12.56 -5.19
N HIS A 130 -6.16 13.31 -6.02
CA HIS A 130 -6.34 14.75 -6.19
C HIS A 130 -7.44 15.14 -7.18
N LEU A 131 -8.04 14.19 -7.91
CA LEU A 131 -9.12 14.46 -8.86
C LEU A 131 -10.49 14.42 -8.18
N SER A 132 -11.44 15.16 -8.75
CA SER A 132 -12.84 15.17 -8.34
C SER A 132 -13.65 13.99 -8.88
N ASP A 133 -14.90 13.89 -8.45
CA ASP A 133 -15.88 12.91 -8.95
C ASP A 133 -15.46 11.45 -8.78
N LYS A 134 -14.77 11.15 -7.67
CA LYS A 134 -14.48 9.78 -7.25
C LYS A 134 -15.75 9.08 -6.78
N LEU A 135 -15.94 7.85 -7.21
CA LEU A 135 -17.00 6.98 -6.71
C LEU A 135 -16.43 6.03 -5.68
N LEU A 136 -17.09 5.94 -4.53
CA LEU A 136 -16.61 5.11 -3.41
C LEU A 136 -17.50 3.88 -3.23
N ASN A 137 -16.87 2.80 -2.82
CA ASN A 137 -17.56 1.63 -2.30
C ASN A 137 -18.30 1.98 -1.00
N THR A 138 -19.30 1.18 -0.65
CA THR A 138 -19.88 1.29 0.69
C THR A 138 -18.80 1.00 1.74
N PRO A 139 -18.87 1.64 2.93
CA PRO A 139 -17.92 1.37 4.02
C PRO A 139 -17.79 -0.11 4.34
N GLU A 140 -18.91 -0.85 4.34
CA GLU A 140 -18.97 -2.29 4.64
C GLU A 140 -18.29 -3.13 3.54
N ALA A 141 -18.40 -2.73 2.26
CA ALA A 141 -17.72 -3.43 1.17
C ALA A 141 -16.20 -3.32 1.31
N MET A 142 -15.70 -2.13 1.62
CA MET A 142 -14.28 -1.93 1.90
C MET A 142 -13.83 -2.67 3.17
N ALA A 143 -14.61 -2.61 4.26
CA ALA A 143 -14.33 -3.34 5.50
C ALA A 143 -14.22 -4.86 5.26
N ARG A 144 -15.04 -5.44 4.37
CA ARG A 144 -14.90 -6.85 3.97
C ARG A 144 -13.57 -7.12 3.26
N LYS A 145 -13.11 -6.23 2.39
CA LYS A 145 -11.79 -6.33 1.73
C LYS A 145 -10.65 -6.29 2.76
N ILE A 146 -10.70 -5.36 3.71
CA ILE A 146 -9.71 -5.25 4.81
C ILE A 146 -9.72 -6.52 5.67
N SER A 147 -10.89 -7.02 6.05
CA SER A 147 -11.00 -8.27 6.82
C SER A 147 -10.43 -9.47 6.06
N ALA A 148 -10.65 -9.54 4.74
CA ALA A 148 -10.07 -10.58 3.89
C ALA A 148 -8.54 -10.47 3.82
N ALA A 149 -8.00 -9.25 3.64
CA ALA A 149 -6.57 -8.98 3.69
C ALA A 149 -5.95 -9.45 5.01
N ARG A 150 -6.57 -9.09 6.13
CA ARG A 150 -6.13 -9.51 7.48
C ARG A 150 -6.08 -11.03 7.62
N LYS A 151 -7.09 -11.75 7.11
CA LYS A 151 -7.15 -13.22 7.18
C LYS A 151 -6.07 -13.89 6.34
N ALA A 152 -5.66 -13.28 5.23
CA ALA A 152 -4.70 -13.86 4.29
C ALA A 152 -3.24 -13.63 4.71
N ARG A 153 -2.96 -12.54 5.43
CA ARG A 153 -1.59 -12.12 5.77
C ARG A 153 -0.92 -13.01 6.82
N LYS A 154 0.38 -13.09 6.74
CA LYS A 154 1.28 -13.61 7.80
C LYS A 154 1.94 -12.45 8.56
N HIS A 155 2.54 -11.51 7.83
CA HIS A 155 3.27 -10.37 8.40
C HIS A 155 2.99 -9.03 7.71
N LEU A 156 2.35 -9.02 6.52
CA LEU A 156 2.08 -7.82 5.76
C LEU A 156 1.20 -6.85 6.55
N ARG A 157 1.55 -5.57 6.61
CA ARG A 157 0.70 -4.54 7.23
C ARG A 157 -0.33 -4.05 6.23
N ILE A 158 -1.53 -3.76 6.72
CA ILE A 158 -2.67 -3.36 5.90
C ILE A 158 -2.95 -1.89 6.16
N ILE A 159 -2.83 -1.08 5.13
CA ILE A 159 -3.13 0.34 5.14
C ILE A 159 -4.48 0.52 4.43
N ALA A 160 -5.48 0.98 5.15
CA ALA A 160 -6.77 1.33 4.57
C ALA A 160 -6.76 2.82 4.20
N ARG A 161 -6.86 3.10 2.91
CA ARG A 161 -7.04 4.45 2.40
C ARG A 161 -8.52 4.73 2.20
N THR A 162 -8.94 5.92 2.62
CA THR A 162 -10.26 6.44 2.29
C THR A 162 -10.15 7.75 1.52
N ASP A 163 -10.88 7.84 0.44
CA ASP A 163 -11.02 9.04 -0.39
C ASP A 163 -12.29 9.85 -0.05
N ALA A 164 -12.95 9.52 1.06
CA ALA A 164 -14.23 10.10 1.45
C ALA A 164 -14.13 11.59 1.85
N ALA A 165 -12.99 12.04 2.37
CA ALA A 165 -12.85 13.41 2.85
C ALA A 165 -13.19 14.46 1.78
N ALA A 166 -12.79 14.23 0.53
CA ALA A 166 -13.05 15.13 -0.58
C ALA A 166 -14.45 14.97 -1.19
N SER A 167 -15.09 13.80 -1.09
CA SER A 167 -16.36 13.48 -1.76
C SER A 167 -17.56 13.46 -0.81
N GLU A 168 -17.38 13.01 0.43
CA GLU A 168 -18.45 12.83 1.43
C GLU A 168 -18.24 13.70 2.68
N GLY A 169 -17.06 14.33 2.83
CA GLY A 169 -16.71 15.17 3.97
C GLY A 169 -15.92 14.43 5.06
N PHE A 170 -15.42 15.22 6.02
CA PHE A 170 -14.54 14.74 7.07
C PHE A 170 -15.18 13.69 8.01
N ASP A 171 -16.44 13.92 8.40
CA ASP A 171 -17.14 13.02 9.33
C ASP A 171 -17.33 11.63 8.71
N SER A 172 -17.69 11.55 7.43
CA SER A 172 -17.76 10.28 6.71
C SER A 172 -16.40 9.59 6.64
N ALA A 173 -15.34 10.33 6.32
CA ALA A 173 -13.98 9.77 6.30
C ALA A 173 -13.57 9.22 7.66
N LEU A 174 -13.94 9.89 8.76
CA LEU A 174 -13.67 9.44 10.12
C LEU A 174 -14.44 8.17 10.48
N GLU A 175 -15.73 8.09 10.13
CA GLU A 175 -16.54 6.88 10.36
C GLU A 175 -16.01 5.69 9.57
N ARG A 176 -15.66 5.89 8.29
CA ARG A 176 -15.01 4.86 7.46
C ARG A 176 -13.69 4.40 8.09
N ALA A 177 -12.85 5.33 8.53
CA ALA A 177 -11.57 5.00 9.15
C ALA A 177 -11.75 4.11 10.40
N LYS A 178 -12.71 4.44 11.29
CA LYS A 178 -13.03 3.61 12.46
C LYS A 178 -13.44 2.20 12.05
N LEU A 179 -14.37 2.08 11.09
CA LEU A 179 -14.81 0.79 10.59
C LEU A 179 -13.68 -0.04 9.99
N TYR A 180 -12.73 0.61 9.29
CA TYR A 180 -11.58 -0.09 8.69
C TYR A 180 -10.58 -0.57 9.74
N VAL A 181 -10.38 0.20 10.82
CA VAL A 181 -9.60 -0.23 11.98
C VAL A 181 -10.25 -1.46 12.63
N ASP A 182 -11.56 -1.42 12.86
CA ASP A 182 -12.31 -2.54 13.43
C ASP A 182 -12.24 -3.79 12.54
N ALA A 183 -12.23 -3.60 11.21
CA ALA A 183 -12.04 -4.67 10.24
C ALA A 183 -10.60 -5.23 10.20
N GLY A 184 -9.64 -4.53 10.78
CA GLY A 184 -8.25 -4.97 10.96
C GLY A 184 -7.20 -4.28 10.13
N ALA A 185 -7.44 -3.03 9.71
CA ALA A 185 -6.37 -2.18 9.19
C ALA A 185 -5.39 -1.83 10.31
N ASP A 186 -4.09 -1.84 9.98
CA ASP A 186 -3.02 -1.44 10.90
C ASP A 186 -2.76 0.07 10.85
N ILE A 187 -3.00 0.68 9.68
CA ILE A 187 -2.74 2.09 9.41
C ILE A 187 -3.91 2.65 8.60
N ILE A 188 -4.27 3.91 8.85
CA ILE A 188 -5.24 4.67 8.05
C ILE A 188 -4.52 5.71 7.21
N PHE A 189 -4.91 5.80 5.95
CA PHE A 189 -4.46 6.83 5.02
C PHE A 189 -5.67 7.69 4.59
N PRO A 190 -5.89 8.83 5.21
CA PRO A 190 -6.95 9.75 4.79
C PRO A 190 -6.47 10.60 3.62
N GLU A 191 -7.05 10.39 2.44
CA GLU A 191 -6.68 11.12 1.22
C GLU A 191 -7.27 12.53 1.20
N ALA A 192 -6.50 13.46 0.62
CA ALA A 192 -6.94 14.82 0.29
C ALA A 192 -7.50 15.64 1.49
N LEU A 193 -6.95 15.48 2.68
CA LEU A 193 -7.25 16.37 3.81
C LEU A 193 -6.68 17.77 3.51
N THR A 194 -7.52 18.81 3.69
CA THR A 194 -7.17 20.20 3.42
C THR A 194 -6.87 21.02 4.67
N SER A 195 -7.09 20.46 5.85
CA SER A 195 -6.79 21.07 7.16
C SER A 195 -6.20 20.03 8.12
N LYS A 196 -5.49 20.52 9.14
CA LYS A 196 -4.96 19.71 10.25
C LYS A 196 -6.04 19.49 11.31
#